data_fa4eef2671d3ecdf1132cd3a133693e7
#
_entry.id   fa4eef2671d3ecdf1132cd3a133693e7
#
_cell.length_a   1.000
_cell.length_b   1.000
_cell.length_c   1.000
_cell.angle_alpha   90.00
_cell.angle_beta   90.00
_cell.angle_gamma   90.00
#
_symmetry.space_group_name_H-M   'P 1'
#
loop_
_entity.id
_entity.type
_entity.pdbx_description
1 polymer ?
#
loop_
_entity_poly.entity_id
_entity_poly.type
_entity_poly.pdbx_seq_one_letter_code
_entity_poly.pdbx_strand_id
1 'polypeptide(L)'
;GIYAGKTASLEELADGAQIAVPNDTTNEARALLLLEAQGLIGLKEGAGLTATKQDIVDNPRNFDIIEMEAAQLPRSLQDVDLAVINGNYAIAAGLKVADALVCEDSESIGATTYGNVVAVQKGHENDEKIKALVEALKSGEVKKFIEETYEGAVVPLS
;
A
#
# COMPACT_ATOMS: atom_id res chain seq x y z
N GLY A 1 -1.80 -3.59 0.36
CA GLY A 1 -2.85 -4.41 1.00
C GLY A 1 -2.42 -5.05 2.30
N ILE A 2 -3.39 -5.46 3.09
CA ILE A 2 -3.18 -6.26 4.31
C ILE A 2 -3.25 -7.73 3.92
N TYR A 3 -2.21 -8.48 4.21
CA TYR A 3 -2.12 -9.92 3.89
C TYR A 3 -2.13 -10.76 5.16
N ALA A 4 -2.80 -11.91 5.08
CA ALA A 4 -2.84 -12.89 6.14
C ALA A 4 -1.44 -13.52 6.37
N GLY A 5 -1.05 -13.61 7.63
CA GLY A 5 0.09 -14.37 8.08
C GLY A 5 -0.37 -15.59 8.86
N LYS A 6 -0.14 -15.61 10.19
CA LYS A 6 -0.63 -16.66 11.09
C LYS A 6 -2.14 -16.57 11.32
N THR A 7 -2.73 -15.39 11.20
CA THR A 7 -4.16 -15.15 11.38
C THR A 7 -4.84 -14.96 10.02
N ALA A 8 -5.95 -15.65 9.81
CA ALA A 8 -6.59 -15.76 8.49
C ALA A 8 -7.54 -14.60 8.15
N SER A 9 -7.98 -13.82 9.13
CA SER A 9 -8.89 -12.69 8.93
C SER A 9 -8.67 -11.58 9.97
N LEU A 10 -9.20 -10.38 9.73
CA LEU A 10 -9.10 -9.26 10.67
C LEU A 10 -9.90 -9.52 11.96
N GLU A 11 -11.01 -10.25 11.87
CA GLU A 11 -11.87 -10.58 12.99
C GLU A 11 -11.22 -11.57 13.96
N GLU A 12 -10.37 -12.45 13.44
CA GLU A 12 -9.68 -13.47 14.23
C GLU A 12 -8.41 -12.98 14.93
N LEU A 13 -7.98 -11.74 14.70
CA LEU A 13 -6.83 -11.18 15.39
C LEU A 13 -7.01 -11.28 16.91
N ALA A 14 -5.99 -11.78 17.59
CA ALA A 14 -5.96 -11.78 19.05
C ALA A 14 -5.47 -10.42 19.58
N ASP A 15 -5.74 -10.13 20.85
CA ASP A 15 -5.09 -9.01 21.53
C ASP A 15 -3.59 -9.24 21.60
N GLY A 16 -2.80 -8.22 21.27
CA GLY A 16 -1.35 -8.31 21.16
C GLY A 16 -0.84 -8.94 19.88
N ALA A 17 -1.70 -9.19 18.89
CA ALA A 17 -1.28 -9.72 17.58
C ALA A 17 -0.22 -8.84 16.91
N GLN A 18 0.69 -9.47 16.20
CA GLN A 18 1.80 -8.83 15.51
C GLN A 18 1.42 -8.41 14.10
N ILE A 19 1.55 -7.13 13.80
CA ILE A 19 1.26 -6.57 12.46
C ILE A 19 2.52 -5.93 11.92
N ALA A 20 3.07 -6.49 10.85
CA ALA A 20 4.26 -5.97 10.20
C ALA A 20 3.91 -4.87 9.20
N VAL A 21 4.68 -3.78 9.22
CA VAL A 21 4.52 -2.62 8.34
C VAL A 21 5.88 -2.20 7.76
N PRO A 22 5.93 -1.50 6.60
CA PRO A 22 7.16 -0.91 6.08
C PRO A 22 7.77 0.10 7.07
N ASN A 23 9.10 0.20 7.09
CA ASN A 23 9.82 1.15 7.94
C ASN A 23 10.29 2.43 7.23
N ASP A 24 9.98 2.59 5.95
CA ASP A 24 10.24 3.83 5.24
C ASP A 24 9.08 4.81 5.41
N THR A 25 9.40 6.09 5.53
CA THR A 25 8.46 7.15 5.91
C THR A 25 7.17 7.16 5.09
N THR A 26 7.27 6.96 3.78
CA THR A 26 6.12 7.03 2.88
C THR A 26 5.21 5.81 3.02
N ASN A 27 5.80 4.62 3.00
CA ASN A 27 5.03 3.38 3.03
C ASN A 27 4.54 3.02 4.43
N GLU A 28 5.29 3.39 5.49
CA GLU A 28 4.84 3.26 6.88
C GLU A 28 3.55 4.05 7.09
N ALA A 29 3.54 5.34 6.71
CA ALA A 29 2.35 6.18 6.85
C ALA A 29 1.13 5.61 6.12
N ARG A 30 1.31 5.12 4.89
CA ARG A 30 0.23 4.48 4.12
C ARG A 30 -0.28 3.21 4.80
N ALA A 31 0.63 2.39 5.33
CA ALA A 31 0.26 1.17 6.05
C ALA A 31 -0.55 1.49 7.30
N LEU A 32 -0.13 2.48 8.09
CA LEU A 32 -0.84 2.90 9.30
C LEU A 32 -2.22 3.49 8.98
N LEU A 33 -2.33 4.31 7.93
CA LEU A 33 -3.62 4.83 7.45
C LEU A 33 -4.57 3.72 7.00
N LEU A 34 -4.05 2.65 6.36
CA LEU A 34 -4.86 1.51 5.99
C LEU A 34 -5.36 0.74 7.22
N LEU A 35 -4.51 0.55 8.24
CA LEU A 35 -4.90 -0.08 9.50
C LEU A 35 -5.94 0.77 10.26
N GLU A 36 -5.79 2.09 10.25
CA GLU A 36 -6.77 3.02 10.82
C GLU A 36 -8.12 2.95 10.08
N ALA A 37 -8.10 2.93 8.76
CA ALA A 37 -9.32 2.79 7.94
C ALA A 37 -10.10 1.49 8.24
N GLN A 38 -9.41 0.44 8.72
CA GLN A 38 -10.03 -0.80 9.18
C GLN A 38 -10.43 -0.77 10.66
N GLY A 39 -10.22 0.34 11.36
CA GLY A 39 -10.55 0.48 12.78
C GLY A 39 -9.65 -0.36 13.71
N LEU A 40 -8.48 -0.80 13.24
CA LEU A 40 -7.55 -1.58 14.05
C LEU A 40 -6.74 -0.72 15.00
N ILE A 41 -6.39 0.49 14.57
CA ILE A 41 -5.68 1.52 15.35
C ILE A 41 -6.30 2.88 15.11
N GLY A 42 -5.97 3.87 15.92
CA GLY A 42 -6.26 5.28 15.67
C GLY A 42 -4.98 6.10 15.68
N LEU A 43 -4.86 7.01 14.72
CA LEU A 43 -3.73 7.90 14.58
C LEU A 43 -4.03 9.28 15.17
N LYS A 44 -2.99 9.98 15.56
CA LYS A 44 -3.07 11.37 15.99
C LYS A 44 -3.65 12.24 14.86
N GLU A 45 -4.55 13.14 15.23
CA GLU A 45 -5.14 14.09 14.27
C GLU A 45 -4.05 14.86 13.50
N GLY A 46 -4.17 14.88 12.18
CA GLY A 46 -3.23 15.54 11.29
C GLY A 46 -1.94 14.79 10.99
N ALA A 47 -1.73 13.57 11.48
CA ALA A 47 -0.55 12.74 11.15
C ALA A 47 -0.45 12.46 9.63
N GLY A 48 -1.56 12.07 9.02
CA GLY A 48 -1.69 11.91 7.57
C GLY A 48 -0.55 11.10 6.94
N LEU A 49 -0.03 11.60 5.82
CA LEU A 49 1.04 10.94 5.04
C LEU A 49 2.44 10.98 5.67
N THR A 50 2.55 11.51 6.89
CA THR A 50 3.80 11.51 7.67
C THR A 50 3.68 10.69 8.95
N ALA A 51 2.57 9.95 9.10
CA ALA A 51 2.32 9.12 10.28
C ALA A 51 3.44 8.09 10.47
N THR A 52 3.80 7.90 11.73
CA THR A 52 4.74 6.89 12.19
C THR A 52 4.09 6.06 13.30
N LYS A 53 4.67 4.96 13.68
CA LYS A 53 4.22 4.14 14.83
C LYS A 53 4.02 4.98 16.10
N GLN A 54 4.77 6.08 16.26
CA GLN A 54 4.67 6.97 17.41
C GLN A 54 3.40 7.84 17.41
N ASP A 55 2.75 7.97 16.26
CA ASP A 55 1.52 8.73 16.12
C ASP A 55 0.26 7.88 16.39
N ILE A 56 0.42 6.61 16.75
CA ILE A 56 -0.68 5.75 17.19
C ILE A 56 -1.13 6.21 18.57
N VAL A 57 -2.33 6.75 18.68
CA VAL A 57 -2.93 7.25 19.93
C VAL A 57 -4.03 6.35 20.46
N ASP A 58 -4.56 5.48 19.63
CA ASP A 58 -5.55 4.46 20.00
C ASP A 58 -5.11 3.09 19.45
N ASN A 59 -5.01 2.13 20.34
CA ASN A 59 -4.66 0.74 20.04
C ASN A 59 -5.34 -0.17 21.09
N PRO A 60 -6.66 -0.29 21.02
CA PRO A 60 -7.46 -0.90 22.10
C PRO A 60 -7.16 -2.38 22.30
N ARG A 61 -6.62 -3.05 21.28
CA ARG A 61 -6.26 -4.48 21.32
C ARG A 61 -4.77 -4.71 21.51
N ASN A 62 -4.00 -3.65 21.78
CA ASN A 62 -2.56 -3.70 22.03
C ASN A 62 -1.75 -4.40 20.93
N PHE A 63 -2.11 -4.20 19.65
CA PHE A 63 -1.36 -4.76 18.55
C PHE A 63 0.10 -4.36 18.58
N ASP A 64 0.99 -5.32 18.37
CA ASP A 64 2.42 -5.07 18.26
C ASP A 64 2.77 -4.73 16.79
N ILE A 65 2.98 -3.45 16.53
CA ILE A 65 3.35 -2.97 15.18
C ILE A 65 4.85 -3.15 15.00
N ILE A 66 5.22 -3.99 14.04
CA ILE A 66 6.61 -4.35 13.74
C ILE A 66 7.02 -3.67 12.44
N GLU A 67 7.93 -2.70 12.56
CA GLU A 67 8.50 -1.99 11.42
C GLU A 67 9.64 -2.81 10.83
N MET A 68 9.62 -3.03 9.51
CA MET A 68 10.68 -3.72 8.79
C MET A 68 10.83 -3.21 7.37
N GLU A 69 11.94 -3.54 6.73
CA GLU A 69 12.17 -3.19 5.34
C GLU A 69 11.07 -3.78 4.44
N ALA A 70 10.48 -2.95 3.55
CA ALA A 70 9.33 -3.31 2.74
C ALA A 70 9.55 -4.60 1.91
N ALA A 71 10.77 -4.82 1.42
CA ALA A 71 11.14 -6.03 0.68
C ALA A 71 11.13 -7.32 1.53
N GLN A 72 11.16 -7.20 2.87
CA GLN A 72 11.13 -8.36 3.78
C GLN A 72 9.71 -8.76 4.18
N LEU A 73 8.74 -7.87 4.06
CA LEU A 73 7.37 -8.10 4.51
C LEU A 73 6.72 -9.38 3.95
N PRO A 74 6.84 -9.71 2.66
CA PRO A 74 6.24 -10.96 2.17
C PRO A 74 6.79 -12.22 2.84
N ARG A 75 8.07 -12.19 3.23
CA ARG A 75 8.71 -13.32 3.92
C ARG A 75 8.35 -13.42 5.38
N SER A 76 7.97 -12.29 6.00
CA SER A 76 7.58 -12.26 7.42
C SER A 76 6.20 -12.85 7.67
N LEU A 77 5.36 -13.10 6.65
CA LEU A 77 3.99 -13.60 6.82
C LEU A 77 3.91 -14.89 7.65
N GLN A 78 4.92 -15.76 7.57
CA GLN A 78 4.98 -16.98 8.39
C GLN A 78 5.27 -16.71 9.89
N ASP A 79 5.77 -15.51 10.21
CA ASP A 79 6.26 -15.15 11.54
C ASP A 79 5.37 -14.14 12.28
N VAL A 80 4.50 -13.43 11.57
CA VAL A 80 3.58 -12.41 12.10
C VAL A 80 2.12 -12.78 11.86
N ASP A 81 1.20 -12.12 12.53
CA ASP A 81 -0.24 -12.35 12.34
C ASP A 81 -0.73 -11.75 11.03
N LEU A 82 -0.35 -10.53 10.73
CA LEU A 82 -0.64 -9.83 9.47
C LEU A 82 0.57 -9.03 9.01
N ALA A 83 0.62 -8.74 7.70
CA ALA A 83 1.56 -7.75 7.16
C ALA A 83 0.88 -6.82 6.16
N VAL A 84 1.25 -5.54 6.17
CA VAL A 84 0.84 -4.56 5.15
C VAL A 84 1.93 -4.49 4.10
N ILE A 85 1.62 -4.93 2.88
CA ILE A 85 2.61 -5.15 1.81
C ILE A 85 2.25 -4.29 0.60
N ASN A 86 3.24 -3.56 0.07
CA ASN A 86 3.08 -2.79 -1.16
C ASN A 86 2.97 -3.72 -2.38
N GLY A 87 2.18 -3.31 -3.37
CA GLY A 87 1.84 -4.13 -4.53
C GLY A 87 3.04 -4.69 -5.29
N ASN A 88 4.09 -3.89 -5.51
CA ASN A 88 5.30 -4.35 -6.20
C ASN A 88 6.02 -5.47 -5.45
N TYR A 89 6.11 -5.43 -4.13
CA TYR A 89 6.72 -6.49 -3.32
C TYR A 89 5.82 -7.71 -3.21
N ALA A 90 4.50 -7.52 -3.14
CA ALA A 90 3.55 -8.62 -3.18
C ALA A 90 3.65 -9.41 -4.49
N ILE A 91 3.62 -8.72 -5.65
CA ILE A 91 3.78 -9.32 -6.98
C ILE A 91 5.12 -10.05 -7.09
N ALA A 92 6.22 -9.43 -6.68
CA ALA A 92 7.55 -10.03 -6.73
C ALA A 92 7.67 -11.30 -5.87
N ALA A 93 6.87 -11.42 -4.82
CA ALA A 93 6.79 -12.60 -3.97
C ALA A 93 5.76 -13.64 -4.44
N GLY A 94 5.05 -13.39 -5.55
CA GLY A 94 4.02 -14.28 -6.07
C GLY A 94 2.67 -14.19 -5.35
N LEU A 95 2.48 -13.20 -4.48
CA LEU A 95 1.18 -12.92 -3.85
C LEU A 95 0.25 -12.23 -4.86
N LYS A 96 -1.03 -12.54 -4.80
CA LYS A 96 -2.06 -11.88 -5.61
C LYS A 96 -2.80 -10.84 -4.78
N VAL A 97 -3.33 -9.82 -5.44
CA VAL A 97 -4.23 -8.85 -4.78
C VAL A 97 -5.46 -9.55 -4.20
N ALA A 98 -5.95 -10.56 -4.91
CA ALA A 98 -7.07 -11.38 -4.43
C ALA A 98 -6.78 -12.13 -3.12
N ASP A 99 -5.52 -12.31 -2.75
CA ASP A 99 -5.11 -12.94 -1.49
C ASP A 99 -5.06 -11.93 -0.33
N ALA A 100 -5.14 -10.63 -0.61
CA ALA A 100 -5.19 -9.61 0.43
C ALA A 100 -6.54 -9.63 1.14
N LEU A 101 -6.51 -9.52 2.46
CA LEU A 101 -7.72 -9.38 3.27
C LEU A 101 -8.42 -8.05 2.99
N VAL A 102 -7.63 -7.01 2.78
CA VAL A 102 -8.08 -5.66 2.43
C VAL A 102 -7.02 -4.99 1.55
N CYS A 103 -7.45 -4.23 0.55
CA CYS A 103 -6.59 -3.37 -0.25
C CYS A 103 -6.84 -1.90 0.08
N GLU A 104 -5.80 -1.08 -0.10
CA GLU A 104 -5.93 0.37 -0.05
C GLU A 104 -6.93 0.83 -1.12
N ASP A 105 -7.82 1.74 -0.75
CA ASP A 105 -8.76 2.35 -1.70
C ASP A 105 -7.99 3.21 -2.71
N SER A 106 -8.32 3.09 -4.00
CA SER A 106 -7.72 3.88 -5.08
C SER A 106 -7.92 5.39 -4.93
N GLU A 107 -8.94 5.81 -4.18
CA GLU A 107 -9.23 7.22 -3.88
C GLU A 107 -8.66 7.66 -2.53
N SER A 108 -7.95 6.79 -1.81
CA SER A 108 -7.28 7.15 -0.56
C SER A 108 -6.28 8.28 -0.77
N ILE A 109 -6.00 9.04 0.28
CA ILE A 109 -4.98 10.11 0.24
C ILE A 109 -3.60 9.54 -0.13
N GLY A 110 -3.29 8.32 0.29
CA GLY A 110 -2.04 7.64 -0.07
C GLY A 110 -1.98 7.30 -1.55
N ALA A 111 -3.00 6.65 -2.10
CA ALA A 111 -3.05 6.25 -3.49
C ALA A 111 -3.03 7.46 -4.44
N THR A 112 -3.80 8.51 -4.13
CA THR A 112 -3.86 9.71 -4.98
C THR A 112 -2.61 10.56 -4.89
N THR A 113 -1.93 10.63 -3.74
CA THR A 113 -0.72 11.43 -3.58
C THR A 113 0.52 10.74 -4.15
N TYR A 114 0.63 9.42 -3.97
CA TYR A 114 1.81 8.65 -4.36
C TYR A 114 1.61 7.85 -5.65
N GLY A 115 0.62 8.21 -6.46
CA GLY A 115 0.48 7.66 -7.80
C GLY A 115 1.74 7.88 -8.64
N ASN A 116 2.12 6.87 -9.43
CA ASN A 116 3.27 6.98 -10.32
C ASN A 116 3.01 8.00 -11.43
N VAL A 117 4.01 8.82 -11.74
CA VAL A 117 3.90 9.92 -12.71
C VAL A 117 5.05 9.89 -13.71
N VAL A 118 4.84 10.52 -14.86
CA VAL A 118 5.92 10.86 -15.80
C VAL A 118 6.52 12.20 -15.37
N ALA A 119 7.76 12.18 -14.88
CA ALA A 119 8.49 13.38 -14.52
C ALA A 119 9.41 13.83 -15.66
N VAL A 120 9.44 15.13 -15.93
CA VAL A 120 10.28 15.73 -16.97
C VAL A 120 10.99 16.96 -16.43
N GLN A 121 12.07 17.37 -17.09
CA GLN A 121 12.74 18.63 -16.77
C GLN A 121 11.79 19.80 -17.03
N LYS A 122 11.79 20.78 -16.13
CA LYS A 122 10.97 21.99 -16.25
C LYS A 122 11.16 22.68 -17.61
N GLY A 123 10.05 22.98 -18.28
CA GLY A 123 10.04 23.58 -19.60
C GLY A 123 9.94 22.57 -20.76
N HIS A 124 10.01 21.27 -20.48
CA HIS A 124 9.90 20.19 -21.45
C HIS A 124 8.55 19.45 -21.41
N GLU A 125 7.61 19.92 -20.59
CA GLU A 125 6.29 19.30 -20.39
C GLU A 125 5.47 19.23 -21.69
N ASN A 126 5.75 20.14 -22.61
CA ASN A 126 5.03 20.28 -23.89
C ASN A 126 5.78 19.70 -25.09
N ASP A 127 6.94 19.09 -24.90
CA ASP A 127 7.67 18.45 -25.98
C ASP A 127 6.81 17.37 -26.63
N GLU A 128 6.83 17.28 -27.96
CA GLU A 128 6.02 16.32 -28.73
C GLU A 128 6.27 14.86 -28.28
N LYS A 129 7.53 14.50 -28.01
CA LYS A 129 7.90 13.17 -27.52
C LYS A 129 7.29 12.86 -26.16
N ILE A 130 7.17 13.86 -25.28
CA ILE A 130 6.56 13.69 -23.94
C ILE A 130 5.05 13.55 -24.07
N LYS A 131 4.42 14.36 -24.91
CA LYS A 131 2.98 14.24 -25.20
C LYS A 131 2.65 12.87 -25.78
N ALA A 132 3.44 12.40 -26.75
CA ALA A 132 3.25 11.08 -27.33
C ALA A 132 3.42 9.95 -26.31
N LEU A 133 4.40 10.07 -25.39
CA LEU A 133 4.59 9.09 -24.32
C LEU A 133 3.39 9.08 -23.36
N VAL A 134 2.91 10.24 -22.94
CA VAL A 134 1.75 10.34 -22.04
C VAL A 134 0.48 9.80 -22.71
N GLU A 135 0.26 10.13 -23.98
CA GLU A 135 -0.86 9.62 -24.76
C GLU A 135 -0.81 8.08 -24.87
N ALA A 136 0.37 7.52 -25.16
CA ALA A 136 0.56 6.08 -25.21
C ALA A 136 0.27 5.41 -23.86
N LEU A 137 0.80 5.95 -22.76
CA LEU A 137 0.56 5.42 -21.40
C LEU A 137 -0.91 5.51 -20.96
N LYS A 138 -1.66 6.51 -21.43
CA LYS A 138 -3.10 6.69 -21.17
C LYS A 138 -3.99 5.99 -22.18
N SER A 139 -3.42 5.29 -23.16
CA SER A 139 -4.20 4.59 -24.19
C SER A 139 -5.03 3.46 -23.61
N GLY A 140 -6.14 3.14 -24.30
CA GLY A 140 -6.99 2.00 -23.95
C GLY A 140 -6.24 0.67 -24.03
N GLU A 141 -5.23 0.55 -24.90
CA GLU A 141 -4.38 -0.64 -25.00
C GLU A 141 -3.53 -0.86 -23.76
N VAL A 142 -2.88 0.21 -23.25
CA VAL A 142 -2.08 0.13 -22.03
C VAL A 142 -2.97 -0.12 -20.82
N LYS A 143 -4.12 0.55 -20.72
CA LYS A 143 -5.10 0.30 -19.66
C LYS A 143 -5.53 -1.16 -19.63
N LYS A 144 -5.93 -1.71 -20.78
CA LYS A 144 -6.31 -3.12 -20.90
C LYS A 144 -5.16 -4.06 -20.53
N PHE A 145 -3.94 -3.76 -20.99
CA PHE A 145 -2.76 -4.54 -20.62
C PHE A 145 -2.54 -4.57 -19.10
N ILE A 146 -2.68 -3.42 -18.43
CA ILE A 146 -2.56 -3.32 -16.96
C ILE A 146 -3.63 -4.17 -16.29
N GLU A 147 -4.88 -4.05 -16.70
CA GLU A 147 -6.01 -4.80 -16.13
C GLU A 147 -5.82 -6.31 -16.29
N GLU A 148 -5.41 -6.77 -17.47
CA GLU A 148 -5.21 -8.20 -17.78
C GLU A 148 -3.94 -8.78 -17.13
N THR A 149 -2.88 -7.97 -17.00
CA THR A 149 -1.58 -8.46 -16.51
C THR A 149 -1.49 -8.43 -14.98
N TYR A 150 -2.06 -7.41 -14.36
CA TYR A 150 -1.88 -7.17 -12.91
C TYR A 150 -3.12 -7.51 -12.09
N GLU A 151 -4.23 -7.89 -12.70
CA GLU A 151 -5.45 -8.38 -12.03
C GLU A 151 -5.88 -7.51 -10.82
N GLY A 152 -5.76 -6.18 -10.94
CA GLY A 152 -6.11 -5.21 -9.89
C GLY A 152 -4.94 -4.82 -8.96
N ALA A 153 -3.76 -5.44 -9.08
CA ALA A 153 -2.57 -5.06 -8.30
C ALA A 153 -1.97 -3.70 -8.72
N VAL A 154 -2.27 -3.26 -9.92
CA VAL A 154 -1.94 -1.94 -10.45
C VAL A 154 -3.21 -1.31 -10.98
N VAL A 155 -3.52 -0.10 -10.50
CA VAL A 155 -4.71 0.64 -10.91
C VAL A 155 -4.29 1.85 -11.74
N PRO A 156 -4.71 1.95 -13.02
CA PRO A 156 -4.43 3.12 -13.83
C PRO A 156 -5.14 4.35 -13.23
N LEU A 157 -4.39 5.39 -12.92
CA LEU A 157 -4.96 6.69 -12.58
C LEU A 157 -5.41 7.37 -13.87
N SER A 158 -6.64 7.86 -13.92
CA SER A 158 -7.24 8.52 -15.09
C SER A 158 -6.70 9.93 -15.34
#